data_0ab7c3018c0fb0c70dba97baebf03949
#
_entry.id   0ab7c3018c0fb0c70dba97baebf03949
#
_cell.length_a   1.000
_cell.length_b   1.000
_cell.length_c   1.000
_cell.angle_alpha   90.00
_cell.angle_beta   90.00
_cell.angle_gamma   90.00
#
_symmetry.space_group_name_H-M   'P 1'
#
loop_
_entity.id
_entity.type
_entity.pdbx_description
1 polymer ?
#
loop_
_entity_poly.entity_id
_entity_poly.type
_entity_poly.pdbx_seq_one_letter_code
_entity_poly.pdbx_strand_id
1 'polypeptide(L)'
;MKNQLIISIGTGRSGSLSLSKFLSSQKKMEVLHEGRLDSHKIRKLIKWGNDEKELFNWIEFLINYSNQINYIGDTGMYYLPYIEQIIERYPDVKVIGLKRKKEEVIQSFLKKTEGRNHWYKHDGKKWKFDKKWDDCFPKYNEENKSKALENYYDEYNDTAIKLMNKFPQHVRLWGIEEFNTYKGKKEILDFIEYNLERDISKN
;
A
#
# COMPACT_ATOMS: atom_id res chain seq x y z
N MET A 1 -0.35 24.67 7.94
CA MET A 1 -1.45 23.74 7.64
C MET A 1 -0.89 22.33 7.76
N LYS A 2 -1.65 21.39 8.31
CA LYS A 2 -1.24 19.97 8.41
C LYS A 2 -1.30 19.32 7.03
N ASN A 3 -0.31 18.50 6.68
CA ASN A 3 -0.28 17.82 5.40
C ASN A 3 -1.43 16.79 5.30
N GLN A 4 -2.09 16.73 4.14
CA GLN A 4 -3.09 15.69 3.85
C GLN A 4 -2.41 14.33 3.78
N LEU A 5 -2.82 13.38 4.62
CA LEU A 5 -2.29 12.03 4.63
C LEU A 5 -2.94 11.17 3.54
N ILE A 6 -2.12 10.49 2.74
CA ILE A 6 -2.54 9.53 1.73
C ILE A 6 -1.90 8.18 2.03
N ILE A 7 -2.69 7.15 2.21
CA ILE A 7 -2.23 5.77 2.34
C ILE A 7 -2.70 4.98 1.12
N SER A 8 -1.85 4.12 0.60
CA SER A 8 -2.30 3.20 -0.44
C SER A 8 -2.14 1.75 -0.01
N ILE A 9 -3.17 0.97 -0.33
CA ILE A 9 -3.25 -0.48 -0.09
C ILE A 9 -3.34 -1.23 -1.42
N GLY A 10 -3.00 -2.50 -1.38
CA GLY A 10 -3.02 -3.44 -2.50
C GLY A 10 -2.15 -4.63 -2.12
N THR A 11 -2.41 -5.79 -2.68
CA THR A 11 -1.71 -7.06 -2.33
C THR A 11 -0.18 -7.01 -2.47
N GLY A 12 0.37 -5.90 -3.00
CA GLY A 12 1.67 -5.92 -3.64
C GLY A 12 1.55 -6.48 -5.06
N ARG A 13 2.49 -6.14 -5.94
CA ARG A 13 2.43 -6.49 -7.38
C ARG A 13 1.16 -5.97 -8.10
N SER A 14 0.39 -5.10 -7.46
CA SER A 14 -0.85 -4.49 -7.97
C SER A 14 -0.64 -3.11 -8.60
N GLY A 15 0.61 -2.61 -8.72
CA GLY A 15 0.90 -1.31 -9.34
C GLY A 15 1.22 -0.19 -8.33
N SER A 16 1.43 -0.50 -7.06
CA SER A 16 1.73 0.47 -5.99
C SER A 16 2.91 1.42 -6.29
N LEU A 17 3.97 0.93 -6.94
CA LEU A 17 5.10 1.77 -7.36
C LEU A 17 4.68 2.79 -8.44
N SER A 18 3.85 2.39 -9.41
CA SER A 18 3.34 3.30 -10.44
C SER A 18 2.43 4.37 -9.84
N LEU A 19 1.58 3.98 -8.88
CA LEU A 19 0.73 4.92 -8.14
C LEU A 19 1.58 5.93 -7.34
N SER A 20 2.57 5.46 -6.59
CA SER A 20 3.49 6.33 -5.84
C SER A 20 4.16 7.36 -6.77
N LYS A 21 4.70 6.92 -7.91
CA LYS A 21 5.32 7.81 -8.90
C LYS A 21 4.33 8.81 -9.50
N PHE A 22 3.12 8.37 -9.85
CA PHE A 22 2.07 9.25 -10.37
C PHE A 22 1.66 10.31 -9.35
N LEU A 23 1.44 9.93 -8.10
CA LEU A 23 1.09 10.88 -7.05
C LEU A 23 2.25 11.85 -6.77
N SER A 24 3.48 11.34 -6.64
CA SER A 24 4.66 12.19 -6.40
C SER A 24 5.05 13.07 -7.60
N SER A 25 4.52 12.83 -8.80
CA SER A 25 4.68 13.76 -9.92
C SER A 25 3.78 15.01 -9.80
N GLN A 26 2.81 14.99 -8.90
CA GLN A 26 1.92 16.12 -8.68
C GLN A 26 2.61 17.20 -7.82
N LYS A 27 2.26 18.47 -8.07
CA LYS A 27 2.84 19.60 -7.35
C LYS A 27 2.55 19.53 -5.85
N LYS A 28 3.57 19.75 -5.01
CA LYS A 28 3.49 19.71 -3.54
C LYS A 28 2.95 18.39 -2.96
N MET A 29 3.21 17.29 -3.62
CA MET A 29 2.84 15.96 -3.16
C MET A 29 4.06 15.03 -3.13
N GLU A 30 4.20 14.27 -2.05
CA GLU A 30 5.21 13.22 -1.92
C GLU A 30 4.56 11.95 -1.36
N VAL A 31 4.54 10.91 -2.16
CA VAL A 31 3.99 9.60 -1.77
C VAL A 31 5.04 8.53 -1.97
N LEU A 32 5.51 7.98 -0.86
CA LEU A 32 6.57 6.98 -0.83
C LEU A 32 6.09 5.62 -1.34
N HIS A 33 7.03 4.72 -1.56
CA HIS A 33 6.76 3.32 -1.89
C HIS A 33 7.45 2.39 -0.91
N GLU A 34 6.64 1.65 -0.15
CA GLU A 34 7.10 0.69 0.87
C GLU A 34 8.09 1.33 1.85
N GLY A 35 7.71 2.49 2.38
CA GLY A 35 8.47 3.22 3.37
C GLY A 35 9.84 3.72 2.90
N ARG A 36 10.07 3.81 1.58
CA ARG A 36 11.37 4.18 1.04
C ARG A 36 11.47 5.69 0.84
N LEU A 37 12.37 6.31 1.56
CA LEU A 37 12.72 7.72 1.45
C LEU A 37 14.18 7.83 1.00
N ASP A 38 14.40 7.99 -0.30
CA ASP A 38 15.73 7.96 -0.91
C ASP A 38 16.64 9.09 -0.45
N SER A 39 16.10 10.30 -0.26
CA SER A 39 16.83 11.48 0.22
C SER A 39 17.51 11.26 1.58
N HIS A 40 16.95 10.39 2.42
CA HIS A 40 17.46 10.07 3.76
C HIS A 40 18.03 8.65 3.87
N LYS A 41 18.05 7.88 2.78
CA LYS A 41 18.44 6.45 2.76
C LYS A 41 17.65 5.61 3.78
N ILE A 42 16.43 6.02 4.11
CA ILE A 42 15.54 5.34 5.05
C ILE A 42 14.61 4.40 4.28
N ARG A 43 14.34 3.25 4.86
CA ARG A 43 13.25 2.37 4.46
C ARG A 43 12.56 1.83 5.70
N LYS A 44 11.29 2.19 5.88
CA LYS A 44 10.47 1.71 6.99
C LYS A 44 9.45 0.72 6.47
N LEU A 45 9.53 -0.51 6.93
CA LEU A 45 8.52 -1.55 6.71
C LEU A 45 7.78 -1.80 8.01
N ILE A 46 6.48 -2.03 7.93
CA ILE A 46 5.61 -2.29 9.06
C ILE A 46 5.27 -3.77 9.08
N LYS A 47 5.28 -4.38 10.25
CA LYS A 47 4.89 -5.79 10.40
C LYS A 47 3.38 -5.94 10.26
N TRP A 48 2.96 -7.07 9.75
CA TRP A 48 1.55 -7.36 9.53
C TRP A 48 0.79 -7.54 10.84
N GLY A 49 -0.18 -6.65 11.12
CA GLY A 49 -1.15 -6.79 12.22
C GLY A 49 -0.59 -6.75 13.65
N ASN A 50 0.69 -6.44 13.84
CA ASN A 50 1.31 -6.41 15.17
C ASN A 50 2.48 -5.41 15.25
N ASP A 51 2.24 -4.17 14.82
CA ASP A 51 3.29 -3.14 14.81
C ASP A 51 2.72 -1.71 14.90
N GLU A 52 1.64 -1.54 15.65
CA GLU A 52 0.90 -0.27 15.74
C GLU A 52 1.79 0.89 16.17
N LYS A 53 2.67 0.68 17.15
CA LYS A 53 3.57 1.72 17.63
C LYS A 53 4.50 2.23 16.52
N GLU A 54 5.10 1.33 15.78
CA GLU A 54 6.02 1.67 14.69
C GLU A 54 5.27 2.27 13.50
N LEU A 55 4.05 1.79 13.22
CA LEU A 55 3.16 2.36 12.24
C LEU A 55 2.87 3.83 12.54
N PHE A 56 2.41 4.13 13.75
CA PHE A 56 2.02 5.51 14.11
C PHE A 56 3.24 6.43 14.23
N ASN A 57 4.38 5.95 14.72
CA ASN A 57 5.62 6.71 14.68
C ASN A 57 6.02 7.05 13.23
N TRP A 58 5.84 6.13 12.29
CA TRP A 58 6.13 6.36 10.89
C TRP A 58 5.17 7.37 10.27
N ILE A 59 3.86 7.26 10.52
CA ILE A 59 2.87 8.21 10.02
C ILE A 59 3.11 9.62 10.58
N GLU A 60 3.40 9.75 11.87
CA GLU A 60 3.74 11.04 12.48
C GLU A 60 5.02 11.64 11.85
N PHE A 61 6.03 10.83 11.61
CA PHE A 61 7.21 11.26 10.87
C PHE A 61 6.83 11.79 9.48
N LEU A 62 6.01 11.07 8.70
CA LEU A 62 5.56 11.51 7.37
C LEU A 62 4.82 12.84 7.44
N ILE A 63 3.83 12.98 8.33
CA ILE A 63 3.01 14.19 8.44
C ILE A 63 3.88 15.42 8.76
N ASN A 64 4.95 15.25 9.53
CA ASN A 64 5.86 16.31 9.93
C ASN A 64 7.11 16.42 9.05
N TYR A 65 7.21 15.61 7.99
CA TYR A 65 8.42 15.51 7.18
C TYR A 65 8.81 16.80 6.48
N SER A 66 7.84 17.56 5.97
CA SER A 66 8.11 18.84 5.29
C SER A 66 6.89 19.76 5.34
N ASN A 67 7.15 21.05 5.56
CA ASN A 67 6.14 22.11 5.44
C ASN A 67 6.01 22.68 4.02
N GLN A 68 6.81 22.18 3.07
CA GLN A 68 6.77 22.63 1.68
C GLN A 68 5.80 21.81 0.81
N ILE A 69 5.30 20.71 1.33
CA ILE A 69 4.31 19.82 0.68
C ILE A 69 2.95 19.99 1.32
N ASN A 70 1.90 19.67 0.60
CA ASN A 70 0.51 19.70 1.06
C ASN A 70 -0.07 18.29 1.23
N TYR A 71 0.49 17.33 0.50
CA TYR A 71 0.05 15.93 0.45
C TYR A 71 1.24 15.01 0.69
N ILE A 72 1.12 14.15 1.67
CA ILE A 72 2.17 13.19 2.06
C ILE A 72 1.58 11.80 2.19
N GLY A 73 2.33 10.78 1.81
CA GLY A 73 1.83 9.43 1.99
C GLY A 73 2.84 8.31 1.75
N ASP A 74 2.35 7.10 1.83
CA ASP A 74 3.10 5.90 1.50
C ASP A 74 2.20 4.82 0.91
N THR A 75 2.75 4.00 0.02
CA THR A 75 2.08 2.87 -0.59
C THR A 75 2.68 1.57 -0.07
N GLY A 76 1.88 0.73 0.59
CA GLY A 76 2.37 -0.52 1.14
C GLY A 76 1.26 -1.53 1.44
N MET A 77 1.47 -2.81 1.09
CA MET A 77 0.52 -3.87 1.36
C MET A 77 0.28 -4.08 2.86
N TYR A 78 1.23 -3.74 3.70
CA TYR A 78 1.19 -3.95 5.15
C TYR A 78 0.28 -2.97 5.90
N TYR A 79 -0.27 -1.95 5.24
CA TYR A 79 -1.21 -1.01 5.88
C TYR A 79 -2.60 -1.59 6.08
N LEU A 80 -3.00 -2.61 5.29
CA LEU A 80 -4.37 -3.13 5.31
C LEU A 80 -4.92 -3.45 6.71
N PRO A 81 -4.21 -4.18 7.59
CA PRO A 81 -4.73 -4.55 8.90
C PRO A 81 -4.90 -3.38 9.87
N TYR A 82 -4.41 -2.19 9.52
CA TYR A 82 -4.41 -1.00 10.37
C TYR A 82 -5.32 0.13 9.87
N ILE A 83 -6.03 -0.05 8.75
CA ILE A 83 -6.77 1.04 8.12
C ILE A 83 -7.83 1.63 9.04
N GLU A 84 -8.54 0.83 9.84
CA GLU A 84 -9.54 1.33 10.78
C GLU A 84 -8.90 2.24 11.83
N GLN A 85 -7.80 1.82 12.45
CA GLN A 85 -7.07 2.62 13.44
C GLN A 85 -6.45 3.90 12.83
N ILE A 86 -6.00 3.82 11.57
CA ILE A 86 -5.48 4.98 10.85
C ILE A 86 -6.60 6.00 10.62
N ILE A 87 -7.79 5.57 10.19
CA ILE A 87 -8.95 6.46 9.98
C ILE A 87 -9.40 7.08 11.30
N GLU A 88 -9.47 6.30 12.38
CA GLU A 88 -9.84 6.79 13.69
C GLU A 88 -8.90 7.89 14.20
N ARG A 89 -7.58 7.71 13.99
CA ARG A 89 -6.56 8.67 14.47
C ARG A 89 -6.36 9.85 13.52
N TYR A 90 -6.58 9.66 12.22
CA TYR A 90 -6.40 10.67 11.18
C TYR A 90 -7.68 10.79 10.33
N PRO A 91 -8.71 11.51 10.82
CA PRO A 91 -10.03 11.55 10.18
C PRO A 91 -10.05 12.19 8.79
N ASP A 92 -8.97 12.84 8.36
CA ASP A 92 -8.85 13.41 7.01
C ASP A 92 -8.08 12.47 6.04
N VAL A 93 -7.65 11.27 6.49
CA VAL A 93 -6.88 10.35 5.66
C VAL A 93 -7.68 9.88 4.44
N LYS A 94 -7.01 9.78 3.29
CA LYS A 94 -7.55 9.12 2.10
C LYS A 94 -6.75 7.85 1.80
N VAL A 95 -7.48 6.76 1.58
CA VAL A 95 -6.91 5.43 1.34
C VAL A 95 -7.24 4.99 -0.08
N ILE A 96 -6.20 4.86 -0.89
CA ILE A 96 -6.31 4.41 -2.29
C ILE A 96 -5.99 2.93 -2.36
N GLY A 97 -6.93 2.11 -2.78
CA GLY A 97 -6.70 0.70 -3.03
C GLY A 97 -6.48 0.39 -4.51
N LEU A 98 -5.46 -0.39 -4.84
CA LEU A 98 -5.24 -0.92 -6.18
C LEU A 98 -5.45 -2.42 -6.24
N LYS A 99 -6.31 -2.84 -7.16
CA LYS A 99 -6.61 -4.24 -7.46
C LYS A 99 -6.10 -4.62 -8.84
N ARG A 100 -5.48 -5.79 -8.95
CA ARG A 100 -5.01 -6.41 -10.18
C ARG A 100 -5.55 -7.83 -10.28
N LYS A 101 -5.60 -8.42 -11.47
CA LYS A 101 -6.07 -9.80 -11.69
C LYS A 101 -5.28 -10.78 -10.82
N LYS A 102 -6.01 -11.72 -10.21
CA LYS A 102 -5.47 -12.69 -9.23
C LYS A 102 -4.28 -13.47 -9.81
N GLU A 103 -4.45 -14.01 -10.99
CA GLU A 103 -3.45 -14.83 -11.66
C GLU A 103 -2.16 -14.05 -11.93
N GLU A 104 -2.28 -12.79 -12.34
CA GLU A 104 -1.13 -11.93 -12.62
C GLU A 104 -0.36 -11.58 -11.35
N VAL A 105 -1.06 -11.33 -10.24
CA VAL A 105 -0.44 -11.08 -8.93
C VAL A 105 0.30 -12.32 -8.45
N ILE A 106 -0.34 -13.49 -8.48
CA ILE A 106 0.25 -14.75 -8.05
C ILE A 106 1.50 -15.07 -8.88
N GLN A 107 1.42 -15.03 -10.19
CA GLN A 107 2.57 -15.28 -11.07
C GLN A 107 3.71 -14.30 -10.84
N SER A 108 3.38 -13.02 -10.64
CA SER A 108 4.38 -12.01 -10.32
C SER A 108 5.10 -12.26 -8.98
N PHE A 109 4.38 -12.73 -7.96
CA PHE A 109 4.99 -13.11 -6.68
C PHE A 109 5.80 -14.39 -6.77
N LEU A 110 5.30 -15.43 -7.43
CA LEU A 110 6.04 -16.68 -7.63
C LEU A 110 7.41 -16.41 -8.24
N LYS A 111 7.47 -15.58 -9.29
CA LYS A 111 8.71 -15.17 -9.95
C LYS A 111 9.60 -14.30 -9.04
N LYS A 112 9.02 -13.30 -8.35
CA LYS A 112 9.79 -12.32 -7.56
C LYS A 112 10.36 -12.88 -6.28
N THR A 113 9.70 -13.87 -5.69
CA THR A 113 10.05 -14.46 -4.40
C THR A 113 10.48 -15.93 -4.52
N GLU A 114 11.20 -16.26 -5.59
CA GLU A 114 11.71 -17.61 -5.80
C GLU A 114 12.53 -18.10 -4.59
N GLY A 115 12.30 -19.35 -4.18
CA GLY A 115 12.94 -19.96 -2.99
C GLY A 115 12.48 -19.39 -1.65
N ARG A 116 11.46 -18.49 -1.61
CA ARG A 116 10.87 -17.91 -0.40
C ARG A 116 9.37 -18.10 -0.39
N ASN A 117 8.80 -18.27 0.81
CA ASN A 117 7.35 -18.27 1.03
C ASN A 117 7.03 -17.35 2.21
N HIS A 118 6.84 -16.07 1.96
CA HIS A 118 6.55 -15.06 2.99
C HIS A 118 5.19 -15.26 3.67
N TRP A 119 4.31 -16.03 3.07
CA TRP A 119 2.93 -16.28 3.52
C TRP A 119 2.77 -17.58 4.32
N TYR A 120 3.84 -18.30 4.57
CA TYR A 120 3.86 -19.52 5.35
C TYR A 120 4.64 -19.33 6.64
N LYS A 121 4.14 -19.94 7.73
CA LYS A 121 4.88 -19.99 9.00
C LYS A 121 5.90 -21.13 8.92
N HIS A 122 7.16 -20.81 8.68
CA HIS A 122 8.23 -21.78 8.49
C HIS A 122 9.47 -21.46 9.34
N ASP A 123 10.37 -22.42 9.47
CA ASP A 123 11.59 -22.35 10.27
C ASP A 123 12.86 -22.09 9.46
N GLY A 124 12.74 -21.75 8.19
CA GLY A 124 13.86 -21.49 7.27
C GLY A 124 14.50 -22.73 6.65
N LYS A 125 13.98 -23.94 6.88
CA LYS A 125 14.55 -25.20 6.33
C LYS A 125 14.19 -25.41 4.86
N LYS A 126 12.91 -25.51 4.57
CA LYS A 126 12.42 -25.67 3.19
C LYS A 126 12.47 -24.37 2.40
N TRP A 127 12.07 -23.27 3.03
CA TRP A 127 12.04 -21.93 2.44
C TRP A 127 13.13 -21.05 3.02
N LYS A 128 13.79 -20.24 2.19
CA LYS A 128 14.77 -19.25 2.65
C LYS A 128 14.10 -18.20 3.53
N PHE A 129 14.66 -17.96 4.70
CA PHE A 129 14.20 -16.94 5.62
C PHE A 129 14.55 -15.53 5.09
N ASP A 130 13.58 -14.63 5.06
CA ASP A 130 13.77 -13.24 4.66
C ASP A 130 13.40 -12.30 5.81
N LYS A 131 14.38 -11.97 6.64
CA LYS A 131 14.21 -11.10 7.82
C LYS A 131 13.56 -9.74 7.51
N LYS A 132 13.61 -9.31 6.25
CA LYS A 132 13.07 -8.03 5.83
C LYS A 132 11.60 -8.09 5.51
N TRP A 133 11.16 -9.18 4.85
CA TRP A 133 9.82 -9.24 4.27
C TRP A 133 8.89 -10.25 4.94
N ASP A 134 9.42 -11.27 5.58
CA ASP A 134 8.57 -12.33 6.16
C ASP A 134 7.55 -11.78 7.14
N ASP A 135 7.91 -10.80 7.98
CA ASP A 135 7.01 -10.19 8.94
C ASP A 135 5.99 -9.20 8.32
N CYS A 136 6.16 -8.82 7.04
CA CYS A 136 5.27 -7.86 6.38
C CYS A 136 4.00 -8.50 5.78
N PHE A 137 3.86 -9.82 5.87
CA PHE A 137 2.74 -10.58 5.29
C PHE A 137 2.04 -11.44 6.35
N PRO A 138 0.74 -11.73 6.17
CA PRO A 138 0.04 -12.69 7.01
C PRO A 138 0.64 -14.09 6.84
N LYS A 139 0.40 -14.97 7.82
CA LYS A 139 0.92 -16.34 7.82
C LYS A 139 -0.22 -17.33 7.75
N TYR A 140 -0.10 -18.26 6.83
CA TYR A 140 -1.02 -19.37 6.62
C TYR A 140 -0.35 -20.68 7.02
N ASN A 141 -1.14 -21.67 7.41
CA ASN A 141 -0.67 -23.04 7.60
C ASN A 141 -0.74 -23.79 6.27
N GLU A 142 -0.07 -23.24 5.25
CA GLU A 142 -0.11 -23.72 3.87
C GLU A 142 1.30 -23.68 3.26
N GLU A 143 1.91 -24.85 3.17
CA GLU A 143 3.29 -24.98 2.66
C GLU A 143 3.36 -24.78 1.13
N ASN A 144 2.28 -25.10 0.41
CA ASN A 144 2.19 -24.82 -1.02
C ASN A 144 2.09 -23.31 -1.23
N LYS A 145 3.15 -22.72 -1.76
CA LYS A 145 3.27 -21.28 -1.95
C LYS A 145 2.18 -20.68 -2.83
N SER A 146 1.78 -21.37 -3.90
CA SER A 146 0.72 -20.88 -4.78
C SER A 146 -0.60 -20.79 -4.02
N LYS A 147 -0.92 -21.82 -3.23
CA LYS A 147 -2.12 -21.86 -2.40
C LYS A 147 -2.11 -20.80 -1.29
N ALA A 148 -0.97 -20.60 -0.63
CA ALA A 148 -0.80 -19.53 0.34
C ALA A 148 -1.00 -18.14 -0.29
N LEU A 149 -0.54 -17.93 -1.52
CA LEU A 149 -0.75 -16.70 -2.28
C LEU A 149 -2.21 -16.51 -2.70
N GLU A 150 -2.93 -17.59 -3.07
CA GLU A 150 -4.37 -17.52 -3.36
C GLU A 150 -5.16 -17.06 -2.14
N ASN A 151 -4.92 -17.71 -0.98
CA ASN A 151 -5.54 -17.34 0.29
C ASN A 151 -5.26 -15.87 0.63
N TYR A 152 -3.99 -15.44 0.51
CA TYR A 152 -3.58 -14.06 0.74
C TYR A 152 -4.32 -13.07 -0.18
N TYR A 153 -4.39 -13.39 -1.47
CA TYR A 153 -5.05 -12.50 -2.43
C TYR A 153 -6.53 -12.34 -2.12
N ASP A 154 -7.23 -13.44 -1.85
CA ASP A 154 -8.66 -13.44 -1.58
C ASP A 154 -8.97 -12.68 -0.28
N GLU A 155 -8.32 -13.05 0.83
CA GLU A 155 -8.53 -12.37 2.12
C GLU A 155 -8.19 -10.89 2.08
N TYR A 156 -7.11 -10.52 1.36
CA TYR A 156 -6.70 -9.14 1.21
C TYR A 156 -7.78 -8.31 0.50
N ASN A 157 -8.26 -8.79 -0.64
CA ASN A 157 -9.24 -8.06 -1.43
C ASN A 157 -10.62 -8.03 -0.75
N ASP A 158 -11.02 -9.11 -0.11
CA ASP A 158 -12.28 -9.15 0.67
C ASP A 158 -12.23 -8.14 1.82
N THR A 159 -11.11 -8.05 2.52
CA THR A 159 -10.91 -7.07 3.59
C THR A 159 -10.92 -5.64 3.05
N ALA A 160 -10.24 -5.38 1.93
CA ALA A 160 -10.22 -4.07 1.30
C ALA A 160 -11.62 -3.62 0.85
N ILE A 161 -12.44 -4.54 0.31
CA ILE A 161 -13.84 -4.27 -0.07
C ILE A 161 -14.70 -3.97 1.16
N LYS A 162 -14.53 -4.73 2.26
CA LYS A 162 -15.24 -4.47 3.52
C LYS A 162 -14.89 -3.08 4.07
N LEU A 163 -13.62 -2.71 4.04
CA LEU A 163 -13.17 -1.37 4.45
C LEU A 163 -13.76 -0.26 3.58
N MET A 164 -13.78 -0.42 2.25
CA MET A 164 -14.40 0.54 1.34
C MET A 164 -15.90 0.72 1.66
N ASN A 165 -16.62 -0.36 1.91
CA ASN A 165 -18.06 -0.30 2.24
C ASN A 165 -18.31 0.33 3.62
N LYS A 166 -17.42 0.09 4.59
CA LYS A 166 -17.52 0.65 5.95
C LYS A 166 -17.13 2.13 6.01
N PHE A 167 -16.16 2.54 5.20
CA PHE A 167 -15.57 3.88 5.21
C PHE A 167 -15.52 4.52 3.81
N PRO A 168 -16.65 4.71 3.11
CA PRO A 168 -16.68 5.10 1.70
C PRO A 168 -16.10 6.50 1.42
N GLN A 169 -16.01 7.37 2.43
CA GLN A 169 -15.41 8.70 2.32
C GLN A 169 -13.87 8.65 2.43
N HIS A 170 -13.33 7.59 3.05
CA HIS A 170 -11.91 7.42 3.31
C HIS A 170 -11.24 6.39 2.41
N VAL A 171 -11.95 5.35 1.98
CA VAL A 171 -11.39 4.21 1.23
C VAL A 171 -12.08 4.07 -0.12
N ARG A 172 -11.28 4.02 -1.19
CA ARG A 172 -11.78 3.72 -2.53
C ARG A 172 -10.80 2.79 -3.27
N LEU A 173 -11.35 1.88 -4.05
CA LEU A 173 -10.59 0.88 -4.79
C LEU A 173 -10.70 1.15 -6.31
N TRP A 174 -9.58 0.96 -7.03
CA TRP A 174 -9.50 1.02 -8.49
C TRP A 174 -8.85 -0.24 -9.04
N GLY A 175 -9.31 -0.68 -10.19
CA GLY A 175 -8.57 -1.65 -11.00
C GLY A 175 -7.29 -1.04 -11.57
N ILE A 176 -6.24 -1.83 -11.77
CA ILE A 176 -5.00 -1.33 -12.39
C ILE A 176 -5.25 -0.81 -13.81
N GLU A 177 -6.18 -1.43 -14.53
CA GLU A 177 -6.60 -0.99 -15.87
C GLU A 177 -7.28 0.40 -15.83
N GLU A 178 -8.12 0.66 -14.81
CA GLU A 178 -8.75 1.96 -14.61
C GLU A 178 -7.70 3.02 -14.25
N PHE A 179 -6.80 2.70 -13.30
CA PHE A 179 -5.70 3.59 -12.93
C PHE A 179 -4.84 4.00 -14.12
N ASN A 180 -4.62 3.11 -15.08
CA ASN A 180 -3.82 3.41 -16.27
C ASN A 180 -4.51 4.34 -17.29
N THR A 181 -5.76 4.73 -17.05
CA THR A 181 -6.50 5.69 -17.89
C THR A 181 -6.40 7.12 -17.36
N TYR A 182 -6.58 8.10 -18.26
CA TYR A 182 -6.73 9.51 -17.87
C TYR A 182 -7.86 9.69 -16.86
N LYS A 183 -9.02 9.05 -17.12
CA LYS A 183 -10.21 9.11 -16.25
C LYS A 183 -9.90 8.57 -14.85
N GLY A 184 -9.30 7.40 -14.73
CA GLY A 184 -8.98 6.80 -13.43
C GLY A 184 -7.98 7.64 -12.64
N LYS A 185 -6.94 8.17 -13.29
CA LYS A 185 -5.98 9.10 -12.64
C LYS A 185 -6.69 10.37 -12.13
N LYS A 186 -7.59 10.93 -12.96
CA LYS A 186 -8.40 12.10 -12.56
C LYS A 186 -9.28 11.78 -11.36
N GLU A 187 -9.98 10.66 -11.36
CA GLU A 187 -10.85 10.22 -10.25
C GLU A 187 -10.07 10.01 -8.96
N ILE A 188 -8.83 9.49 -9.02
CA ILE A 188 -7.96 9.36 -7.85
C ILE A 188 -7.61 10.74 -7.28
N LEU A 189 -7.25 11.72 -8.14
CA LEU A 189 -6.96 13.08 -7.68
C LEU A 189 -8.20 13.79 -7.12
N ASP A 190 -9.37 13.54 -7.70
CA ASP A 190 -10.65 14.06 -7.16
C ASP A 190 -10.95 13.46 -5.78
N PHE A 191 -10.75 12.15 -5.62
CA PHE A 191 -11.01 11.45 -4.36
C PHE A 191 -10.13 11.95 -3.21
N ILE A 192 -8.85 12.23 -3.47
CA ILE A 192 -7.94 12.80 -2.48
C ILE A 192 -8.07 14.31 -2.34
N GLU A 193 -9.08 14.91 -2.99
CA GLU A 193 -9.36 16.35 -2.93
C GLU A 193 -8.17 17.21 -3.36
N TYR A 194 -7.41 16.71 -4.36
CA TYR A 194 -6.25 17.44 -4.87
C TYR A 194 -6.67 18.71 -5.61
N ASN A 195 -6.29 19.86 -5.08
CA ASN A 195 -6.77 21.17 -5.50
C ASN A 195 -5.72 22.06 -6.21
N LEU A 196 -4.58 21.49 -6.59
CA LEU A 196 -3.55 22.17 -7.34
C LEU A 196 -3.59 21.78 -8.83
N GLU A 197 -2.73 22.41 -9.63
CA GLU A 197 -2.54 22.04 -11.03
C GLU A 197 -2.16 20.56 -11.19
N ARG A 198 -2.92 19.86 -12.05
CA ARG A 198 -2.80 18.39 -12.22
C ARG A 198 -1.94 18.05 -13.42
N ASP A 199 -0.98 17.16 -13.22
CA ASP A 199 -0.22 16.52 -14.29
C ASP A 199 -0.67 15.05 -14.45
N ILE A 200 -1.60 14.84 -15.39
CA ILE A 200 -2.16 13.50 -15.65
C ILE A 200 -1.45 12.81 -16.82
N SER A 201 -0.65 13.54 -17.58
CA SER A 201 0.04 13.02 -18.78
C SER A 201 1.26 12.15 -18.46
N LYS A 202 1.83 12.26 -17.26
CA LYS A 202 3.02 11.51 -16.87
C LYS A 202 2.65 10.09 -16.44
N ASN A 203 3.22 9.10 -17.13
CA ASN A 203 3.13 7.67 -16.82
C ASN A 203 4.30 7.23 -15.94
#